data_6c0ef1016fb4253f6841ee6168a2b91c
#
_entry.id   6c0ef1016fb4253f6841ee6168a2b91c
#
_cell.length_a   1.000
_cell.length_b   1.000
_cell.length_c   1.000
_cell.angle_alpha   90.00
_cell.angle_beta   90.00
_cell.angle_gamma   90.00
#
_symmetry.space_group_name_H-M   'P 1'
#
loop_
_entity.id
_entity.type
_entity.pdbx_description
1 polymer ?
#
loop_
_entity_poly.entity_id
_entity_poly.type
_entity_poly.pdbx_seq_one_letter_code
_entity_poly.pdbx_strand_id
1 'polypeptide(L)'
;MLRLCWYKDKVMNTIYERGASPFIPGFELRDVVLENGIMLRVAIGGSGAPLVMLHGHPQNHVTWRKVAPELAKYYTVILPDLRGYGDSSKPASDETHRPYSKRVMANDIVMLMNALQIQTFSFIGHDRGGRVGHRLALDYPHRVTSCTFIDIAPTATMYARTDKAFATRYFWWFFLIQPEPLPEKMIAHDPEFFLRKHIGGQLKTPGATEDKAFNDYLRCYQNPDMIHSVCEDYRASASIDLDDDQQDRHKRIECPLLLLWGAKGTVGQLYDVVETWSGKAKDIRGEALPCGHSPHEEIPEIFLHRVQSFLGTVL
;
A
#
# COMPACT_ATOMS: atom_id res chain seq x y z
N MET A 1 -8.22 24.00 47.69
CA MET A 1 -9.05 23.23 46.73
C MET A 1 -8.62 23.61 45.30
N LEU A 2 -7.56 23.00 44.80
CA LEU A 2 -6.98 23.28 43.49
C LEU A 2 -7.58 22.28 42.49
N ARG A 3 -8.39 22.78 41.55
CA ARG A 3 -8.88 22.01 40.41
C ARG A 3 -7.71 21.83 39.42
N LEU A 4 -7.19 20.62 39.31
CA LEU A 4 -6.34 20.20 38.21
C LEU A 4 -7.21 20.08 36.96
N CYS A 5 -7.14 21.07 36.05
CA CYS A 5 -7.61 20.97 34.69
C CYS A 5 -6.62 20.07 33.92
N TRP A 6 -7.03 18.86 33.60
CA TRP A 6 -6.36 18.05 32.60
C TRP A 6 -6.67 18.63 31.21
N TYR A 7 -5.78 19.47 30.70
CA TYR A 7 -5.73 19.74 29.27
C TYR A 7 -5.12 18.50 28.62
N LYS A 8 -5.93 17.71 27.91
CA LYS A 8 -5.43 16.79 26.90
C LYS A 8 -4.81 17.65 25.81
N ASP A 9 -3.49 17.77 25.80
CA ASP A 9 -2.79 18.34 24.66
C ASP A 9 -3.21 17.52 23.41
N LYS A 10 -4.05 18.13 22.57
CA LYS A 10 -4.27 17.60 21.22
C LYS A 10 -2.92 17.70 20.53
N VAL A 11 -2.31 16.56 20.24
CA VAL A 11 -1.16 16.49 19.34
C VAL A 11 -1.63 17.11 18.03
N MET A 12 -1.19 18.32 17.74
CA MET A 12 -1.50 18.96 16.46
C MET A 12 -0.64 18.27 15.40
N ASN A 13 -1.24 17.94 14.26
CA ASN A 13 -0.50 17.42 13.11
C ASN A 13 0.67 18.37 12.80
N THR A 14 1.88 17.84 12.72
CA THR A 14 3.08 18.63 12.45
C THR A 14 3.68 18.16 11.13
N ILE A 15 3.94 19.08 10.22
CA ILE A 15 4.55 18.81 8.91
C ILE A 15 5.95 19.39 8.89
N TYR A 16 6.92 18.53 8.56
CA TYR A 16 8.32 18.91 8.38
C TYR A 16 8.69 18.78 6.90
N GLU A 17 9.10 19.87 6.27
CA GLU A 17 9.62 19.86 4.90
C GLU A 17 11.00 19.17 4.84
N ARG A 18 11.21 18.33 3.81
CA ARG A 18 12.46 17.58 3.59
C ARG A 18 13.14 17.94 2.29
N GLY A 19 12.54 18.81 1.49
CA GLY A 19 13.05 19.25 0.19
C GLY A 19 12.63 18.34 -0.96
N ALA A 20 13.21 18.57 -2.13
CA ALA A 20 12.84 17.87 -3.35
C ALA A 20 13.15 16.37 -3.30
N SER A 21 12.26 15.56 -3.88
CA SER A 21 12.49 14.13 -4.00
C SER A 21 13.66 13.83 -4.94
N PRO A 22 14.64 13.01 -4.53
CA PRO A 22 15.75 12.62 -5.40
C PRO A 22 15.35 11.57 -6.45
N PHE A 23 14.13 11.03 -6.37
CA PHE A 23 13.63 9.96 -7.23
C PHE A 23 12.49 10.39 -8.14
N ILE A 24 11.67 11.37 -7.71
CA ILE A 24 10.44 11.74 -8.41
C ILE A 24 10.51 13.25 -8.74
N PRO A 25 10.84 13.62 -9.98
CA PRO A 25 10.93 15.02 -10.37
C PRO A 25 9.62 15.78 -10.12
N GLY A 26 9.71 16.98 -9.56
CA GLY A 26 8.56 17.84 -9.26
C GLY A 26 7.81 17.47 -7.98
N PHE A 27 8.37 16.56 -7.15
CA PHE A 27 7.80 16.19 -5.87
C PHE A 27 8.65 16.68 -4.71
N GLU A 28 7.98 17.13 -3.65
CA GLU A 28 8.58 17.52 -2.38
C GLU A 28 8.34 16.43 -1.33
N LEU A 29 9.37 16.13 -0.55
CA LEU A 29 9.28 15.19 0.57
C LEU A 29 8.86 15.92 1.84
N ARG A 30 7.97 15.29 2.60
CA ARG A 30 7.48 15.77 3.89
C ARG A 30 7.44 14.62 4.90
N ASP A 31 7.73 14.96 6.17
CA ASP A 31 7.38 14.09 7.29
C ASP A 31 6.15 14.67 7.96
N VAL A 32 5.06 13.91 7.95
CA VAL A 32 3.79 14.32 8.55
C VAL A 32 3.56 13.49 9.82
N VAL A 33 3.60 14.15 10.98
CA VAL A 33 3.27 13.53 12.26
C VAL A 33 1.77 13.58 12.44
N LEU A 34 1.15 12.43 12.54
CA LEU A 34 -0.29 12.24 12.68
C LEU A 34 -0.75 12.40 14.14
N GLU A 35 -2.04 12.59 14.36
CA GLU A 35 -2.64 12.73 15.70
C GLU A 35 -2.36 11.52 16.63
N ASN A 36 -2.14 10.34 16.07
CA ASN A 36 -1.77 9.13 16.82
C ASN A 36 -0.27 8.98 17.09
N GLY A 37 0.54 10.00 16.77
CA GLY A 37 1.99 10.02 16.96
C GLY A 37 2.80 9.30 15.89
N ILE A 38 2.15 8.69 14.90
CA ILE A 38 2.83 8.07 13.75
C ILE A 38 3.33 9.16 12.81
N MET A 39 4.58 9.10 12.40
CA MET A 39 5.13 9.93 11.34
C MET A 39 5.07 9.14 10.03
N LEU A 40 4.48 9.74 9.00
CA LEU A 40 4.53 9.23 7.63
C LEU A 40 5.47 10.10 6.78
N ARG A 41 6.43 9.46 6.06
CA ARG A 41 7.15 10.06 4.96
C ARG A 41 6.22 10.14 3.76
N VAL A 42 6.10 11.31 3.16
CA VAL A 42 5.18 11.54 2.04
C VAL A 42 5.89 12.32 0.94
N ALA A 43 5.80 11.85 -0.30
CA ALA A 43 6.16 12.65 -1.47
C ALA A 43 4.89 13.27 -2.07
N ILE A 44 4.89 14.59 -2.27
CA ILE A 44 3.71 15.32 -2.79
C ILE A 44 4.13 16.15 -4.00
N GLY A 45 3.35 16.10 -5.08
CA GLY A 45 3.60 16.87 -6.29
C GLY A 45 2.33 17.13 -7.11
N GLY A 46 2.42 18.09 -8.03
CA GLY A 46 1.32 18.47 -8.91
C GLY A 46 0.26 19.36 -8.25
N SER A 47 -0.82 19.59 -8.99
CA SER A 47 -1.98 20.36 -8.54
C SER A 47 -3.25 19.84 -9.21
N GLY A 48 -4.40 19.97 -8.54
CA GLY A 48 -5.70 19.48 -9.02
C GLY A 48 -6.38 18.58 -7.99
N ALA A 49 -7.29 17.72 -8.44
CA ALA A 49 -8.00 16.79 -7.57
C ALA A 49 -7.02 15.86 -6.81
N PRO A 50 -7.25 15.59 -5.52
CA PRO A 50 -6.33 14.78 -4.73
C PRO A 50 -6.33 13.31 -5.16
N LEU A 51 -5.13 12.74 -5.35
CA LEU A 51 -4.89 11.36 -5.69
C LEU A 51 -3.87 10.76 -4.72
N VAL A 52 -4.30 9.81 -3.88
CA VAL A 52 -3.41 9.07 -2.97
C VAL A 52 -2.98 7.77 -3.64
N MET A 53 -1.67 7.48 -3.62
CA MET A 53 -1.15 6.24 -4.18
C MET A 53 -0.30 5.50 -3.14
N LEU A 54 -0.69 4.27 -2.79
CA LEU A 54 -0.02 3.43 -1.80
C LEU A 54 0.75 2.28 -2.45
N HIS A 55 2.02 2.18 -2.09
CA HIS A 55 2.92 1.11 -2.49
C HIS A 55 2.61 -0.22 -1.80
N GLY A 56 3.28 -1.29 -2.22
CA GLY A 56 3.26 -2.60 -1.60
C GLY A 56 4.61 -3.03 -1.01
N HIS A 57 4.67 -4.28 -0.55
CA HIS A 57 5.89 -4.92 -0.08
C HIS A 57 6.73 -5.39 -1.29
N PRO A 58 8.03 -5.21 -1.27
CA PRO A 58 8.91 -4.65 -0.24
C PRO A 58 9.30 -3.18 -0.50
N GLN A 59 8.53 -2.47 -1.26
CA GLN A 59 8.83 -1.16 -1.82
C GLN A 59 8.46 -0.01 -0.85
N ASN A 60 8.61 1.22 -1.33
CA ASN A 60 8.19 2.47 -0.72
C ASN A 60 7.62 3.40 -1.80
N HIS A 61 7.40 4.69 -1.51
CA HIS A 61 6.85 5.66 -2.46
C HIS A 61 7.62 5.77 -3.79
N VAL A 62 8.90 5.38 -3.81
CA VAL A 62 9.75 5.44 -5.03
C VAL A 62 9.25 4.52 -6.14
N THR A 63 8.43 3.52 -5.83
CA THR A 63 7.82 2.63 -6.85
C THR A 63 7.01 3.40 -7.89
N TRP A 64 6.47 4.57 -7.51
CA TRP A 64 5.64 5.41 -8.36
C TRP A 64 6.42 6.35 -9.28
N ARG A 65 7.78 6.36 -9.21
CA ARG A 65 8.67 7.31 -9.90
C ARG A 65 8.43 7.42 -11.42
N LYS A 66 8.01 6.33 -12.07
CA LYS A 66 7.77 6.32 -13.53
C LYS A 66 6.41 6.89 -13.93
N VAL A 67 5.45 6.92 -13.01
CA VAL A 67 4.06 7.28 -13.34
C VAL A 67 3.58 8.52 -12.61
N ALA A 68 4.10 8.82 -11.43
CA ALA A 68 3.66 9.95 -10.62
C ALA A 68 3.88 11.32 -11.31
N PRO A 69 5.01 11.60 -12.00
CA PRO A 69 5.18 12.88 -12.69
C PRO A 69 4.13 13.13 -13.79
N GLU A 70 3.68 12.10 -14.48
CA GLU A 70 2.64 12.24 -15.51
C GLU A 70 1.26 12.49 -14.90
N LEU A 71 0.94 11.82 -13.80
CA LEU A 71 -0.31 12.05 -13.05
C LEU A 71 -0.32 13.43 -12.38
N ALA A 72 0.82 13.92 -11.92
CA ALA A 72 0.97 15.23 -11.29
C ALA A 72 0.67 16.42 -12.23
N LYS A 73 0.59 16.18 -13.55
CA LYS A 73 0.13 17.19 -14.51
C LYS A 73 -1.35 17.54 -14.34
N TYR A 74 -2.14 16.65 -13.71
CA TYR A 74 -3.60 16.78 -13.60
C TYR A 74 -4.12 16.67 -12.17
N TYR A 75 -3.33 16.09 -11.26
CA TYR A 75 -3.71 15.76 -9.89
C TYR A 75 -2.71 16.32 -8.88
N THR A 76 -3.19 16.58 -7.66
CA THR A 76 -2.31 16.64 -6.49
C THR A 76 -2.03 15.21 -6.05
N VAL A 77 -0.86 14.70 -6.40
CA VAL A 77 -0.46 13.31 -6.16
C VAL A 77 0.26 13.21 -4.82
N ILE A 78 -0.21 12.29 -3.96
CA ILE A 78 0.24 12.11 -2.57
C ILE A 78 0.68 10.66 -2.41
N LEU A 79 1.98 10.45 -2.13
CA LEU A 79 2.67 9.17 -2.12
C LEU A 79 3.26 8.91 -0.73
N PRO A 80 2.49 8.43 0.25
CA PRO A 80 3.05 8.10 1.56
C PRO A 80 3.77 6.75 1.53
N ASP A 81 4.86 6.66 2.30
CA ASP A 81 5.34 5.36 2.78
C ASP A 81 4.36 4.85 3.83
N LEU A 82 3.92 3.61 3.70
CA LEU A 82 3.06 2.98 4.68
C LEU A 82 3.74 2.90 6.05
N ARG A 83 2.96 2.93 7.14
CA ARG A 83 3.43 2.54 8.48
C ARG A 83 4.25 1.24 8.37
N GLY A 84 5.43 1.22 8.97
CA GLY A 84 6.33 0.07 8.94
C GLY A 84 7.25 -0.01 7.73
N TYR A 85 7.03 0.82 6.70
CA TYR A 85 7.76 0.79 5.44
C TYR A 85 8.55 2.09 5.20
N GLY A 86 9.49 2.02 4.28
CA GLY A 86 10.25 3.18 3.83
C GLY A 86 10.87 3.97 4.98
N ASP A 87 10.68 5.27 4.95
CA ASP A 87 11.14 6.18 6.00
C ASP A 87 10.03 6.56 7.00
N SER A 88 8.84 5.93 6.92
CA SER A 88 7.76 6.10 7.90
C SER A 88 8.06 5.41 9.23
N SER A 89 7.34 5.78 10.29
CA SER A 89 7.43 5.18 11.63
C SER A 89 7.22 3.67 11.60
N LYS A 90 7.97 2.99 12.44
CA LYS A 90 7.94 1.54 12.66
C LYS A 90 7.58 1.27 14.13
N PRO A 91 6.28 1.48 14.51
CA PRO A 91 5.87 1.32 15.90
C PRO A 91 6.01 -0.13 16.36
N ALA A 92 6.18 -0.32 17.65
CA ALA A 92 6.10 -1.63 18.26
C ALA A 92 4.73 -2.28 17.99
N SER A 93 4.71 -3.59 17.90
CA SER A 93 3.48 -4.38 17.77
C SER A 93 3.14 -5.07 19.10
N ASP A 94 2.05 -5.82 19.12
CA ASP A 94 1.61 -6.64 20.23
C ASP A 94 1.12 -8.01 19.72
N GLU A 95 0.74 -8.90 20.63
CA GLU A 95 0.28 -10.26 20.31
C GLU A 95 -0.96 -10.30 19.39
N THR A 96 -1.69 -9.19 19.28
CA THR A 96 -2.87 -9.08 18.40
C THR A 96 -2.50 -8.66 16.97
N HIS A 97 -1.26 -8.23 16.74
CA HIS A 97 -0.78 -7.63 15.48
C HIS A 97 -1.61 -6.42 15.00
N ARG A 98 -2.52 -5.92 15.86
CA ARG A 98 -3.44 -4.81 15.54
C ARG A 98 -2.73 -3.54 15.06
N PRO A 99 -1.56 -3.13 15.60
CA PRO A 99 -0.85 -1.94 15.12
C PRO A 99 -0.54 -1.95 13.62
N TYR A 100 -0.48 -3.13 13.00
CA TYR A 100 -0.22 -3.31 11.57
C TYR A 100 -1.43 -3.83 10.78
N SER A 101 -2.62 -3.84 11.38
CA SER A 101 -3.85 -4.19 10.67
C SER A 101 -4.18 -3.17 9.57
N LYS A 102 -4.81 -3.64 8.50
CA LYS A 102 -5.21 -2.76 7.39
C LYS A 102 -6.19 -1.68 7.82
N ARG A 103 -6.97 -1.94 8.88
CA ARG A 103 -7.87 -0.95 9.48
C ARG A 103 -7.10 0.19 10.13
N VAL A 104 -6.05 -0.13 10.89
CA VAL A 104 -5.20 0.89 11.50
C VAL A 104 -4.42 1.67 10.44
N MET A 105 -3.86 0.99 9.45
CA MET A 105 -3.15 1.64 8.34
C MET A 105 -4.07 2.51 7.48
N ALA A 106 -5.32 2.10 7.26
CA ALA A 106 -6.32 2.92 6.56
C ALA A 106 -6.66 4.20 7.34
N ASN A 107 -6.73 4.09 8.67
CA ASN A 107 -6.93 5.26 9.53
C ASN A 107 -5.74 6.24 9.48
N ASP A 108 -4.49 5.76 9.35
CA ASP A 108 -3.34 6.62 9.13
C ASP A 108 -3.51 7.48 7.86
N ILE A 109 -4.03 6.88 6.77
CA ILE A 109 -4.27 7.63 5.54
C ILE A 109 -5.35 8.69 5.73
N VAL A 110 -6.42 8.39 6.48
CA VAL A 110 -7.45 9.40 6.80
C VAL A 110 -6.88 10.53 7.64
N MET A 111 -6.05 10.22 8.65
CA MET A 111 -5.35 11.22 9.46
C MET A 111 -4.38 12.06 8.61
N LEU A 112 -3.63 11.44 7.69
CA LEU A 112 -2.76 12.16 6.76
C LEU A 112 -3.57 13.15 5.91
N MET A 113 -4.69 12.71 5.34
CA MET A 113 -5.53 13.58 4.52
C MET A 113 -6.16 14.72 5.33
N ASN A 114 -6.50 14.47 6.61
CA ASN A 114 -6.95 15.51 7.52
C ASN A 114 -5.83 16.53 7.81
N ALA A 115 -4.58 16.07 8.03
CA ALA A 115 -3.43 16.94 8.23
C ALA A 115 -3.16 17.84 7.01
N LEU A 116 -3.42 17.31 5.81
CA LEU A 116 -3.32 18.04 4.55
C LEU A 116 -4.59 18.85 4.19
N GLN A 117 -5.62 18.85 5.06
CA GLN A 117 -6.91 19.53 4.86
C GLN A 117 -7.69 19.05 3.63
N ILE A 118 -7.54 17.77 3.28
CA ILE A 118 -8.20 17.13 2.14
C ILE A 118 -9.37 16.27 2.63
N GLN A 119 -10.57 16.55 2.17
CA GLN A 119 -11.79 15.86 2.60
C GLN A 119 -12.07 14.59 1.80
N THR A 120 -11.91 14.64 0.48
CA THR A 120 -12.17 13.52 -0.42
C THR A 120 -11.01 13.36 -1.40
N PHE A 121 -10.77 12.14 -1.85
CA PHE A 121 -9.65 11.82 -2.74
C PHE A 121 -9.92 10.55 -3.55
N SER A 122 -9.31 10.45 -4.72
CA SER A 122 -9.18 9.20 -5.47
C SER A 122 -8.00 8.38 -4.94
N PHE A 123 -8.09 7.07 -5.04
CA PHE A 123 -7.16 6.16 -4.43
C PHE A 123 -6.60 5.13 -5.43
N ILE A 124 -5.30 4.92 -5.39
CA ILE A 124 -4.61 3.82 -6.10
C ILE A 124 -3.79 3.04 -5.08
N GLY A 125 -3.90 1.71 -5.07
CA GLY A 125 -3.11 0.87 -4.18
C GLY A 125 -2.55 -0.36 -4.88
N HIS A 126 -1.25 -0.59 -4.71
CA HIS A 126 -0.55 -1.77 -5.19
C HIS A 126 -0.28 -2.73 -4.02
N ASP A 127 -0.49 -4.02 -4.19
CA ASP A 127 -0.19 -5.09 -3.23
C ASP A 127 -0.68 -4.76 -1.80
N ARG A 128 0.20 -4.57 -0.81
CA ARG A 128 -0.18 -4.20 0.56
C ARG A 128 -0.99 -2.90 0.60
N GLY A 129 -0.60 -1.90 -0.20
CA GLY A 129 -1.34 -0.65 -0.35
C GLY A 129 -2.75 -0.83 -0.90
N GLY A 130 -2.95 -1.78 -1.81
CA GLY A 130 -4.29 -2.13 -2.30
C GLY A 130 -5.18 -2.75 -1.21
N ARG A 131 -4.59 -3.53 -0.29
CA ARG A 131 -5.30 -4.11 0.86
C ARG A 131 -5.69 -3.05 1.89
N VAL A 132 -4.81 -2.07 2.12
CA VAL A 132 -5.15 -0.87 2.91
C VAL A 132 -6.30 -0.11 2.23
N GLY A 133 -6.25 0.05 0.90
CA GLY A 133 -7.31 0.68 0.11
C GLY A 133 -8.67 -0.03 0.20
N HIS A 134 -8.67 -1.36 0.20
CA HIS A 134 -9.89 -2.14 0.42
C HIS A 134 -10.52 -1.78 1.78
N ARG A 135 -9.74 -1.84 2.85
CA ARG A 135 -10.21 -1.49 4.20
C ARG A 135 -10.63 -0.03 4.31
N LEU A 136 -9.86 0.89 3.69
CA LEU A 136 -10.16 2.33 3.64
C LEU A 136 -11.53 2.61 2.99
N ALA A 137 -11.81 1.97 1.85
CA ALA A 137 -13.07 2.16 1.14
C ALA A 137 -14.28 1.58 1.89
N LEU A 138 -14.09 0.54 2.70
CA LEU A 138 -15.14 -0.04 3.54
C LEU A 138 -15.42 0.78 4.81
N ASP A 139 -14.37 1.31 5.45
CA ASP A 139 -14.50 2.01 6.72
C ASP A 139 -14.79 3.52 6.54
N TYR A 140 -14.36 4.10 5.41
CA TYR A 140 -14.49 5.53 5.12
C TYR A 140 -15.08 5.81 3.73
N PRO A 141 -16.26 5.25 3.39
CA PRO A 141 -16.82 5.34 2.03
C PRO A 141 -17.04 6.77 1.54
N HIS A 142 -17.27 7.72 2.44
CA HIS A 142 -17.48 9.13 2.07
C HIS A 142 -16.17 9.90 1.80
N ARG A 143 -15.00 9.28 2.05
CA ARG A 143 -13.69 9.90 1.84
C ARG A 143 -13.11 9.54 0.47
N VAL A 144 -13.47 8.39 -0.08
CA VAL A 144 -12.87 7.83 -1.29
C VAL A 144 -13.85 7.98 -2.46
N THR A 145 -13.43 8.73 -3.48
CA THR A 145 -14.26 8.99 -4.67
C THR A 145 -14.14 7.91 -5.74
N SER A 146 -12.98 7.25 -5.83
CA SER A 146 -12.74 6.10 -6.69
C SER A 146 -11.56 5.27 -6.17
N CYS A 147 -11.53 3.97 -6.47
CA CYS A 147 -10.44 3.07 -6.14
C CYS A 147 -9.84 2.43 -7.39
N THR A 148 -8.51 2.31 -7.41
CA THR A 148 -7.79 1.40 -8.32
C THR A 148 -6.94 0.45 -7.48
N PHE A 149 -7.17 -0.87 -7.61
CA PHE A 149 -6.34 -1.88 -6.94
C PHE A 149 -5.50 -2.62 -7.96
N ILE A 150 -4.21 -2.76 -7.64
CA ILE A 150 -3.22 -3.30 -8.57
C ILE A 150 -2.72 -4.65 -8.04
N ASP A 151 -2.89 -5.67 -8.86
CA ASP A 151 -2.40 -7.05 -8.73
C ASP A 151 -2.70 -7.69 -7.36
N ILE A 152 -3.97 -7.57 -6.91
CA ILE A 152 -4.46 -8.20 -5.69
C ILE A 152 -5.82 -8.88 -5.91
N ALA A 153 -6.07 -9.95 -5.15
CA ALA A 153 -7.39 -10.45 -4.79
C ALA A 153 -7.63 -10.20 -3.29
N PRO A 154 -8.87 -10.23 -2.79
CA PRO A 154 -9.18 -10.02 -1.37
C PRO A 154 -8.40 -10.98 -0.47
N THR A 155 -7.84 -10.49 0.64
CA THR A 155 -6.97 -11.25 1.55
C THR A 155 -7.65 -12.54 2.04
N ALA A 156 -8.89 -12.44 2.50
CA ALA A 156 -9.65 -13.60 2.97
C ALA A 156 -9.89 -14.64 1.86
N THR A 157 -10.13 -14.18 0.61
CA THR A 157 -10.29 -15.08 -0.55
C THR A 157 -8.99 -15.84 -0.85
N MET A 158 -7.84 -15.14 -0.80
CA MET A 158 -6.54 -15.76 -1.08
C MET A 158 -6.19 -16.81 -0.02
N TYR A 159 -6.38 -16.52 1.27
CA TYR A 159 -6.17 -17.51 2.33
C TYR A 159 -7.14 -18.69 2.23
N ALA A 160 -8.43 -18.44 1.97
CA ALA A 160 -9.45 -19.49 1.86
C ALA A 160 -9.23 -20.43 0.65
N ARG A 161 -8.60 -19.93 -0.43
CA ARG A 161 -8.29 -20.69 -1.65
C ARG A 161 -6.83 -21.14 -1.73
N THR A 162 -6.13 -21.19 -0.59
CA THR A 162 -4.73 -21.62 -0.54
C THR A 162 -4.59 -23.08 -0.97
N ASP A 163 -3.72 -23.30 -1.93
CA ASP A 163 -3.32 -24.62 -2.41
C ASP A 163 -1.79 -24.68 -2.61
N LYS A 164 -1.28 -25.82 -3.12
CA LYS A 164 0.16 -26.00 -3.41
C LYS A 164 0.67 -24.93 -4.39
N ALA A 165 -0.10 -24.57 -5.41
CA ALA A 165 0.33 -23.61 -6.42
C ALA A 165 0.50 -22.20 -5.81
N PHE A 166 -0.47 -21.76 -5.00
CA PHE A 166 -0.40 -20.50 -4.26
C PHE A 166 0.76 -20.50 -3.25
N ALA A 167 0.85 -21.53 -2.39
CA ALA A 167 1.88 -21.64 -1.36
C ALA A 167 3.30 -21.69 -1.95
N THR A 168 3.48 -22.29 -3.13
CA THR A 168 4.78 -22.30 -3.83
C THR A 168 5.14 -20.93 -4.42
N ARG A 169 4.16 -20.22 -5.03
CA ARG A 169 4.41 -18.94 -5.71
C ARG A 169 4.49 -17.77 -4.74
N TYR A 170 3.69 -17.81 -3.68
CA TYR A 170 3.61 -16.80 -2.64
C TYR A 170 4.08 -17.35 -1.28
N PHE A 171 5.19 -18.14 -1.27
CA PHE A 171 5.71 -18.79 -0.06
C PHE A 171 5.94 -17.80 1.09
N TRP A 172 6.27 -16.54 0.80
CA TRP A 172 6.50 -15.51 1.82
C TRP A 172 5.24 -15.16 2.62
N TRP A 173 4.04 -15.42 2.11
CA TRP A 173 2.80 -15.26 2.88
C TRP A 173 2.76 -16.19 4.08
N PHE A 174 3.39 -17.35 3.99
CA PHE A 174 3.48 -18.36 5.04
C PHE A 174 4.80 -18.26 5.81
N PHE A 175 5.84 -17.75 5.21
CA PHE A 175 7.14 -17.52 5.83
C PHE A 175 7.11 -16.30 6.76
N LEU A 176 6.61 -15.16 6.30
CA LEU A 176 6.59 -13.92 7.06
C LEU A 176 5.64 -13.93 8.26
N ILE A 177 4.65 -14.84 8.28
CA ILE A 177 3.73 -15.00 9.42
C ILE A 177 4.27 -15.95 10.49
N GLN A 178 5.41 -16.59 10.27
CA GLN A 178 6.00 -17.45 11.30
C GLN A 178 6.33 -16.64 12.57
N PRO A 179 6.29 -17.31 13.76
CA PRO A 179 6.60 -16.63 15.02
C PRO A 179 7.97 -15.95 14.99
N GLU A 180 8.04 -14.76 15.61
CA GLU A 180 9.29 -14.09 15.88
C GLU A 180 10.21 -15.01 16.73
N PRO A 181 11.54 -15.05 16.46
CA PRO A 181 12.28 -14.22 15.52
C PRO A 181 12.67 -14.94 14.20
N LEU A 182 11.90 -15.95 13.76
CA LEU A 182 12.34 -16.82 12.67
C LEU A 182 12.52 -16.06 11.34
N PRO A 183 11.48 -15.42 10.75
CA PRO A 183 11.64 -14.72 9.48
C PRO A 183 12.58 -13.51 9.62
N GLU A 184 12.49 -12.78 10.72
CA GLU A 184 13.32 -11.60 10.95
C GLU A 184 14.82 -11.94 10.91
N LYS A 185 15.26 -12.99 11.63
CA LYS A 185 16.67 -13.41 11.63
C LYS A 185 17.13 -13.94 10.28
N MET A 186 16.27 -14.70 9.61
CA MET A 186 16.64 -15.27 8.29
C MET A 186 16.81 -14.16 7.25
N ILE A 187 15.93 -13.16 7.23
CA ILE A 187 16.01 -12.03 6.30
C ILE A 187 17.19 -11.13 6.66
N ALA A 188 17.37 -10.80 7.94
CA ALA A 188 18.45 -9.93 8.41
C ALA A 188 19.85 -10.50 8.13
N HIS A 189 19.99 -11.82 7.94
CA HIS A 189 21.25 -12.43 7.57
C HIS A 189 21.73 -12.01 6.17
N ASP A 190 20.82 -11.91 5.20
CA ASP A 190 21.10 -11.42 3.84
C ASP A 190 19.86 -10.74 3.23
N PRO A 191 19.56 -9.49 3.65
CA PRO A 191 18.39 -8.77 3.17
C PRO A 191 18.45 -8.47 1.67
N GLU A 192 19.64 -8.30 1.10
CA GLU A 192 19.79 -8.06 -0.33
C GLU A 192 19.39 -9.29 -1.15
N PHE A 193 19.86 -10.47 -0.77
CA PHE A 193 19.46 -11.70 -1.44
C PHE A 193 17.94 -11.91 -1.37
N PHE A 194 17.34 -11.76 -0.19
CA PHE A 194 15.90 -11.88 -0.03
C PHE A 194 15.14 -10.91 -0.93
N LEU A 195 15.53 -9.64 -0.90
CA LEU A 195 14.88 -8.58 -1.68
C LEU A 195 15.00 -8.81 -3.20
N ARG A 196 16.21 -9.17 -3.69
CA ARG A 196 16.42 -9.51 -5.11
C ARG A 196 15.58 -10.70 -5.56
N LYS A 197 15.48 -11.73 -4.74
CA LYS A 197 14.64 -12.89 -5.04
C LYS A 197 13.15 -12.56 -5.00
N HIS A 198 12.73 -11.74 -4.04
CA HIS A 198 11.34 -11.34 -3.90
C HIS A 198 10.89 -10.48 -5.10
N ILE A 199 11.58 -9.39 -5.40
CA ILE A 199 11.25 -8.50 -6.52
C ILE A 199 11.41 -9.26 -7.86
N GLY A 200 12.57 -9.87 -8.09
CA GLY A 200 12.86 -10.57 -9.35
C GLY A 200 11.95 -11.76 -9.65
N GLY A 201 11.40 -12.40 -8.61
CA GLY A 201 10.41 -13.47 -8.77
C GLY A 201 9.06 -13.01 -9.26
N GLN A 202 8.69 -11.77 -8.94
CA GLN A 202 7.37 -11.21 -9.24
C GLN A 202 7.32 -10.42 -10.55
N LEU A 203 8.39 -9.69 -10.89
CA LEU A 203 8.50 -8.95 -12.14
C LEU A 203 8.72 -9.89 -13.33
N LYS A 204 8.15 -9.54 -14.47
CA LYS A 204 8.28 -10.29 -15.76
C LYS A 204 8.90 -9.44 -16.87
N THR A 205 9.27 -8.20 -16.56
CA THR A 205 9.97 -7.27 -17.45
C THR A 205 11.38 -7.01 -16.90
N PRO A 206 12.44 -7.49 -17.54
CA PRO A 206 13.81 -7.24 -17.11
C PRO A 206 14.11 -5.74 -17.00
N GLY A 207 14.77 -5.33 -15.91
CA GLY A 207 15.17 -3.93 -15.68
C GLY A 207 14.01 -2.99 -15.31
N ALA A 208 12.82 -3.52 -15.01
CA ALA A 208 11.68 -2.70 -14.60
C ALA A 208 11.97 -1.90 -13.33
N THR A 209 12.65 -2.49 -12.35
CA THR A 209 13.20 -1.78 -11.20
C THR A 209 14.68 -1.46 -11.45
N GLU A 210 15.01 -0.19 -11.63
CA GLU A 210 16.39 0.26 -11.84
C GLU A 210 17.20 0.15 -10.53
N ASP A 211 18.52 0.01 -10.66
CA ASP A 211 19.43 -0.13 -9.52
C ASP A 211 19.29 1.00 -8.48
N LYS A 212 19.06 2.24 -8.93
CA LYS A 212 18.86 3.37 -8.02
C LYS A 212 17.65 3.17 -7.12
N ALA A 213 16.53 2.71 -7.67
CA ALA A 213 15.31 2.42 -6.91
C ALA A 213 15.48 1.19 -6.03
N PHE A 214 16.08 0.12 -6.58
CA PHE A 214 16.39 -1.08 -5.80
C PHE A 214 17.26 -0.79 -4.58
N ASN A 215 18.30 0.04 -4.74
CA ASN A 215 19.20 0.42 -3.65
C ASN A 215 18.48 1.22 -2.56
N ASP A 216 17.46 2.01 -2.90
CA ASP A 216 16.66 2.70 -1.90
C ASP A 216 15.75 1.73 -1.14
N TYR A 217 15.12 0.78 -1.83
CA TYR A 217 14.36 -0.30 -1.16
C TYR A 217 15.28 -1.11 -0.24
N LEU A 218 16.48 -1.46 -0.69
CA LEU A 218 17.45 -2.19 0.11
C LEU A 218 17.90 -1.40 1.35
N ARG A 219 18.19 -0.11 1.19
CA ARG A 219 18.52 0.79 2.31
C ARG A 219 17.48 0.71 3.42
N CYS A 220 16.20 0.78 3.03
CA CYS A 220 15.10 0.65 3.99
C CYS A 220 15.03 -0.76 4.59
N TYR A 221 15.21 -1.78 3.77
CA TYR A 221 15.08 -3.18 4.17
C TYR A 221 16.26 -3.69 5.01
N GLN A 222 17.39 -2.98 5.03
CA GLN A 222 18.51 -3.24 5.94
C GLN A 222 18.22 -2.79 7.38
N ASN A 223 17.14 -2.02 7.61
CA ASN A 223 16.70 -1.66 8.95
C ASN A 223 15.94 -2.84 9.60
N PRO A 224 16.41 -3.39 10.73
CA PRO A 224 15.73 -4.50 11.41
C PRO A 224 14.28 -4.19 11.80
N ASP A 225 13.99 -2.93 12.16
CA ASP A 225 12.64 -2.52 12.52
C ASP A 225 11.68 -2.58 11.32
N MET A 226 12.19 -2.34 10.10
CA MET A 226 11.39 -2.52 8.89
C MET A 226 11.12 -4.00 8.63
N ILE A 227 12.11 -4.87 8.79
CA ILE A 227 11.91 -6.33 8.60
C ILE A 227 10.85 -6.83 9.59
N HIS A 228 10.95 -6.42 10.87
CA HIS A 228 9.95 -6.77 11.88
C HIS A 228 8.56 -6.22 11.50
N SER A 229 8.47 -4.95 11.11
CA SER A 229 7.20 -4.31 10.70
C SER A 229 6.55 -5.03 9.52
N VAL A 230 7.34 -5.48 8.55
CA VAL A 230 6.86 -6.28 7.41
C VAL A 230 6.28 -7.60 7.90
N CYS A 231 6.97 -8.31 8.80
CA CYS A 231 6.44 -9.56 9.37
C CYS A 231 5.12 -9.31 10.11
N GLU A 232 5.05 -8.23 10.90
CA GLU A 232 3.84 -7.83 11.62
C GLU A 232 2.67 -7.49 10.69
N ASP A 233 2.93 -6.81 9.57
CA ASP A 233 1.92 -6.54 8.55
C ASP A 233 1.35 -7.85 7.94
N TYR A 234 2.20 -8.86 7.71
CA TYR A 234 1.74 -10.17 7.24
C TYR A 234 1.03 -10.97 8.36
N ARG A 235 1.52 -10.94 9.59
CA ARG A 235 0.85 -11.57 10.75
C ARG A 235 -0.55 -10.98 10.96
N ALA A 236 -0.68 -9.65 10.91
CA ALA A 236 -1.98 -8.99 10.95
C ALA A 236 -2.91 -9.47 9.83
N SER A 237 -2.38 -9.66 8.61
CA SER A 237 -3.17 -10.14 7.46
C SER A 237 -3.65 -11.57 7.61
N ALA A 238 -2.93 -12.41 8.35
CA ALA A 238 -3.30 -13.81 8.61
C ALA A 238 -4.18 -13.98 9.87
N SER A 239 -4.47 -12.92 10.59
CA SER A 239 -5.23 -12.93 11.84
C SER A 239 -6.28 -11.83 11.89
N ILE A 240 -5.98 -10.69 12.50
CA ILE A 240 -6.95 -9.60 12.77
C ILE A 240 -7.63 -9.06 11.50
N ASP A 241 -6.92 -9.00 10.35
CA ASP A 241 -7.52 -8.55 9.09
C ASP A 241 -8.58 -9.53 8.58
N LEU A 242 -8.41 -10.85 8.82
CA LEU A 242 -9.42 -11.86 8.48
C LEU A 242 -10.65 -11.75 9.37
N ASP A 243 -10.45 -11.47 10.67
CA ASP A 243 -11.55 -11.22 11.60
C ASP A 243 -12.33 -9.96 11.21
N ASP A 244 -11.63 -8.88 10.86
CA ASP A 244 -12.23 -7.65 10.37
C ASP A 244 -13.03 -7.89 9.06
N ASP A 245 -12.49 -8.65 8.12
CA ASP A 245 -13.16 -8.99 6.87
C ASP A 245 -14.42 -9.85 7.11
N GLN A 246 -14.34 -10.77 8.05
CA GLN A 246 -15.50 -11.62 8.42
C GLN A 246 -16.62 -10.81 9.10
N GLN A 247 -16.26 -9.90 10.01
CA GLN A 247 -17.24 -9.02 10.67
C GLN A 247 -17.93 -8.11 9.65
N ASP A 248 -17.17 -7.58 8.69
CA ASP A 248 -17.63 -6.63 7.69
C ASP A 248 -18.02 -7.28 6.35
N ARG A 249 -18.21 -8.61 6.29
CA ARG A 249 -18.55 -9.36 5.05
C ARG A 249 -19.77 -8.83 4.30
N HIS A 250 -20.64 -8.09 4.98
CA HIS A 250 -21.84 -7.48 4.42
C HIS A 250 -21.58 -6.12 3.76
N LYS A 251 -20.45 -5.48 4.06
CA LYS A 251 -20.08 -4.18 3.48
C LYS A 251 -19.55 -4.36 2.07
N ARG A 252 -19.75 -3.32 1.26
CA ARG A 252 -19.24 -3.23 -0.12
C ARG A 252 -18.56 -1.90 -0.35
N ILE A 253 -17.60 -1.88 -1.24
CA ILE A 253 -17.01 -0.64 -1.76
C ILE A 253 -18.11 0.11 -2.52
N GLU A 254 -18.37 1.34 -2.12
CA GLU A 254 -19.46 2.17 -2.66
C GLU A 254 -19.03 2.93 -3.94
N CYS A 255 -17.76 3.38 -3.98
CA CYS A 255 -17.22 4.11 -5.13
C CYS A 255 -16.84 3.18 -6.29
N PRO A 256 -16.69 3.70 -7.53
CA PRO A 256 -16.18 2.93 -8.65
C PRO A 256 -14.82 2.29 -8.35
N LEU A 257 -14.65 1.02 -8.72
CA LEU A 257 -13.44 0.23 -8.53
C LEU A 257 -12.86 -0.22 -9.87
N LEU A 258 -11.60 0.16 -10.14
CA LEU A 258 -10.79 -0.39 -11.21
C LEU A 258 -9.83 -1.45 -10.64
N LEU A 259 -9.82 -2.64 -11.24
CA LEU A 259 -8.88 -3.72 -10.99
C LEU A 259 -7.91 -3.83 -12.15
N LEU A 260 -6.61 -3.68 -11.89
CA LEU A 260 -5.55 -3.91 -12.88
C LEU A 260 -4.62 -5.00 -12.36
N TRP A 261 -4.31 -6.00 -13.16
CA TRP A 261 -3.40 -7.07 -12.72
C TRP A 261 -2.49 -7.54 -13.85
N GLY A 262 -1.34 -8.12 -13.47
CA GLY A 262 -0.43 -8.73 -14.42
C GLY A 262 -0.92 -10.09 -14.89
N ALA A 263 -1.17 -10.24 -16.19
CA ALA A 263 -1.55 -11.52 -16.79
C ALA A 263 -0.48 -12.61 -16.60
N LYS A 264 0.79 -12.19 -16.44
CA LYS A 264 1.93 -13.07 -16.19
C LYS A 264 2.26 -13.18 -14.70
N GLY A 265 1.60 -12.39 -13.85
CA GLY A 265 1.73 -12.39 -12.40
C GLY A 265 0.99 -13.55 -11.74
N THR A 266 1.29 -13.80 -10.47
CA THR A 266 0.68 -14.91 -9.71
C THR A 266 -0.82 -14.72 -9.55
N VAL A 267 -1.28 -13.50 -9.28
CA VAL A 267 -2.70 -13.19 -9.10
C VAL A 267 -3.48 -13.51 -10.37
N GLY A 268 -3.03 -12.99 -11.53
CA GLY A 268 -3.70 -13.24 -12.82
C GLY A 268 -3.66 -14.69 -13.30
N GLN A 269 -2.69 -15.49 -12.82
CA GLN A 269 -2.58 -16.90 -13.20
C GLN A 269 -3.35 -17.85 -12.28
N LEU A 270 -3.68 -17.44 -11.05
CA LEU A 270 -4.35 -18.30 -10.07
C LEU A 270 -5.83 -17.94 -9.86
N TYR A 271 -6.23 -16.72 -10.22
CA TYR A 271 -7.57 -16.23 -9.93
C TYR A 271 -8.25 -15.62 -11.16
N ASP A 272 -9.54 -15.79 -11.28
CA ASP A 272 -10.39 -14.84 -11.99
C ASP A 272 -10.52 -13.61 -11.06
N VAL A 273 -9.72 -12.59 -11.35
CA VAL A 273 -9.57 -11.44 -10.45
C VAL A 273 -10.90 -10.72 -10.25
N VAL A 274 -11.65 -10.49 -11.32
CA VAL A 274 -12.96 -9.81 -11.24
C VAL A 274 -13.95 -10.63 -10.41
N GLU A 275 -13.96 -11.95 -10.57
CA GLU A 275 -14.81 -12.85 -9.80
C GLU A 275 -14.51 -12.74 -8.29
N THR A 276 -13.22 -12.64 -7.89
CA THR A 276 -12.86 -12.55 -6.47
C THR A 276 -13.40 -11.29 -5.77
N TRP A 277 -13.68 -10.24 -6.54
CA TRP A 277 -14.27 -8.98 -6.06
C TRP A 277 -15.78 -8.90 -6.24
N SER A 278 -16.38 -9.89 -6.92
CA SER A 278 -17.83 -9.97 -7.07
C SER A 278 -18.51 -9.97 -5.70
N GLY A 279 -19.51 -9.11 -5.54
CA GLY A 279 -20.21 -8.92 -4.27
C GLY A 279 -19.46 -8.09 -3.23
N LYS A 280 -18.22 -7.65 -3.49
CA LYS A 280 -17.42 -6.80 -2.58
C LYS A 280 -17.38 -5.32 -3.00
N ALA A 281 -17.79 -5.00 -4.21
CA ALA A 281 -17.94 -3.62 -4.70
C ALA A 281 -19.19 -3.50 -5.56
N LYS A 282 -19.72 -2.28 -5.71
CA LYS A 282 -20.94 -2.00 -6.50
C LYS A 282 -20.67 -1.83 -7.99
N ASP A 283 -19.59 -1.14 -8.35
CA ASP A 283 -19.16 -0.89 -9.72
C ASP A 283 -17.73 -1.38 -9.88
N ILE A 284 -17.54 -2.45 -10.66
CA ILE A 284 -16.23 -3.09 -10.85
C ILE A 284 -15.89 -3.06 -12.34
N ARG A 285 -14.72 -2.51 -12.66
CA ARG A 285 -14.06 -2.61 -13.98
C ARG A 285 -12.74 -3.34 -13.75
N GLY A 286 -12.34 -4.19 -14.69
CA GLY A 286 -11.12 -4.96 -14.53
C GLY A 286 -10.45 -5.30 -15.85
N GLU A 287 -9.10 -5.29 -15.86
CA GLU A 287 -8.31 -5.62 -17.04
C GLU A 287 -6.98 -6.28 -16.65
N ALA A 288 -6.66 -7.36 -17.36
CA ALA A 288 -5.36 -8.01 -17.30
C ALA A 288 -4.35 -7.28 -18.18
N LEU A 289 -3.19 -6.92 -17.64
CA LEU A 289 -2.11 -6.24 -18.35
C LEU A 289 -0.98 -7.19 -18.71
N PRO A 290 -0.24 -7.00 -19.83
CA PRO A 290 0.75 -7.96 -20.33
C PRO A 290 2.09 -7.93 -19.55
N CYS A 291 2.06 -7.90 -18.22
CA CYS A 291 3.20 -7.78 -17.32
C CYS A 291 3.11 -8.76 -16.14
N GLY A 292 4.03 -8.62 -15.18
CA GLY A 292 4.02 -9.27 -13.88
C GLY A 292 3.27 -8.47 -12.82
N HIS A 293 3.82 -8.46 -11.61
CA HIS A 293 3.17 -7.94 -10.40
C HIS A 293 3.07 -6.41 -10.35
N SER A 294 3.98 -5.68 -11.00
CA SER A 294 4.10 -4.22 -10.85
C SER A 294 3.88 -3.48 -12.18
N PRO A 295 2.65 -3.38 -12.69
CA PRO A 295 2.35 -2.72 -13.98
C PRO A 295 2.92 -1.31 -14.10
N HIS A 296 2.89 -0.53 -13.01
CA HIS A 296 3.41 0.84 -12.94
C HIS A 296 4.94 0.94 -13.08
N GLU A 297 5.69 -0.14 -12.80
CA GLU A 297 7.13 -0.22 -13.05
C GLU A 297 7.45 -0.93 -14.39
N GLU A 298 6.68 -1.96 -14.74
CA GLU A 298 6.96 -2.84 -15.87
C GLU A 298 6.48 -2.27 -17.21
N ILE A 299 5.32 -1.62 -17.24
CA ILE A 299 4.66 -1.10 -18.44
C ILE A 299 3.96 0.23 -18.15
N PRO A 300 4.71 1.26 -17.70
CA PRO A 300 4.15 2.49 -17.17
C PRO A 300 3.22 3.23 -18.12
N GLU A 301 3.49 3.23 -19.43
CA GLU A 301 2.63 3.92 -20.43
C GLU A 301 1.25 3.29 -20.51
N ILE A 302 1.17 1.96 -20.56
CA ILE A 302 -0.11 1.24 -20.62
C ILE A 302 -0.87 1.45 -19.31
N PHE A 303 -0.16 1.34 -18.18
CA PHE A 303 -0.73 1.59 -16.86
C PHE A 303 -1.33 2.99 -16.77
N LEU A 304 -0.56 4.03 -17.12
CA LEU A 304 -1.00 5.42 -17.13
C LEU A 304 -2.26 5.62 -17.98
N HIS A 305 -2.27 5.08 -19.18
CA HIS A 305 -3.44 5.21 -20.09
C HIS A 305 -4.71 4.63 -19.43
N ARG A 306 -4.63 3.47 -18.78
CA ARG A 306 -5.79 2.85 -18.12
C ARG A 306 -6.27 3.64 -16.91
N VAL A 307 -5.34 4.08 -16.06
CA VAL A 307 -5.65 4.87 -14.87
C VAL A 307 -6.25 6.23 -15.25
N GLN A 308 -5.64 6.94 -16.19
CA GLN A 308 -6.13 8.25 -16.61
C GLN A 308 -7.52 8.16 -17.28
N SER A 309 -7.73 7.14 -18.12
CA SER A 309 -9.05 6.87 -18.72
C SER A 309 -10.11 6.63 -17.63
N PHE A 310 -9.82 5.82 -16.62
CA PHE A 310 -10.73 5.56 -15.51
C PHE A 310 -11.01 6.82 -14.68
N LEU A 311 -9.98 7.51 -14.22
CA LEU A 311 -10.11 8.73 -13.43
C LEU A 311 -10.90 9.81 -14.17
N GLY A 312 -10.70 9.97 -15.49
CA GLY A 312 -11.44 10.91 -16.30
C GLY A 312 -12.95 10.58 -16.48
N THR A 313 -13.37 9.36 -16.12
CA THR A 313 -14.80 8.97 -16.17
C THR A 313 -15.51 9.07 -14.83
N VAL A 314 -14.79 9.27 -13.72
CA VAL A 314 -15.33 9.25 -12.35
C VAL A 314 -15.12 10.56 -11.60
N LEU A 315 -14.42 11.52 -12.17
CA LEU A 315 -14.26 12.89 -11.72
C LEU A 315 -15.13 13.83 -12.53
#